data_4733b29f77e73016b4ca2f7ec847b323
#
_entry.id   4733b29f77e73016b4ca2f7ec847b323
#
_cell.length_a   1.000
_cell.length_b   1.000
_cell.length_c   1.000
_cell.angle_alpha   90.00
_cell.angle_beta   90.00
_cell.angle_gamma   90.00
#
_symmetry.space_group_name_H-M   'P 1'
#
loop_
_entity.id
_entity.type
_entity.pdbx_description
1 polymer ?
#
loop_
_entity_poly.entity_id
_entity_poly.type
_entity_poly.pdbx_seq_one_letter_code
_entity_poly.pdbx_strand_id
1 'polypeptide(L)'
;MKKFNLVLVLALVLSLALVGCQGTNAPATMDETDQSKMQNVASEADTASDDAKTDSNTATENAITLSADDAVKIFNDKYANVNIDEISFEKDNGVYAYEINGFDDANEYELEVNAADGSIIKEKSEKDNTADKKAIDLGLIKNIDELVATSIKDAGDGYHLNSFSIEHEAGITKLDIEVEDANGKDIEYEYNLETKELIKKDL
;
A
#
# COMPACT_ATOMS: atom_id res chain seq x y z
N MET A 1 -8.42 20.40 -17.80
CA MET A 1 -9.27 19.21 -17.62
C MET A 1 -8.81 18.17 -18.61
N LYS A 2 -7.77 17.44 -18.29
CA LYS A 2 -7.33 16.23 -19.00
C LYS A 2 -7.67 15.06 -18.10
N LYS A 3 -8.39 14.13 -18.65
CA LYS A 3 -8.99 13.00 -17.96
C LYS A 3 -7.87 12.01 -17.61
N PHE A 4 -7.64 11.81 -16.34
CA PHE A 4 -6.97 10.60 -15.87
C PHE A 4 -7.61 9.40 -16.56
N ASN A 5 -6.85 8.60 -17.24
CA ASN A 5 -7.30 7.31 -17.73
C ASN A 5 -7.38 6.37 -16.51
N LEU A 6 -8.48 6.55 -15.78
CA LEU A 6 -8.93 5.53 -14.85
C LEU A 6 -9.25 4.30 -15.71
N VAL A 7 -8.35 3.35 -15.72
CA VAL A 7 -8.62 2.02 -16.28
C VAL A 7 -9.69 1.42 -15.38
N LEU A 8 -10.94 1.59 -15.83
CA LEU A 8 -12.12 1.02 -15.22
C LEU A 8 -12.04 -0.49 -15.43
N VAL A 9 -11.47 -1.22 -14.48
CA VAL A 9 -11.59 -2.67 -14.42
C VAL A 9 -13.03 -3.00 -14.11
N LEU A 10 -13.76 -3.34 -15.16
CA LEU A 10 -15.15 -3.78 -15.11
C LEU A 10 -15.22 -5.13 -14.39
N ALA A 11 -15.50 -5.11 -13.09
CA ALA A 11 -15.77 -6.31 -12.32
C ALA A 11 -17.05 -6.97 -12.82
N LEU A 12 -16.90 -8.05 -13.57
CA LEU A 12 -18.00 -8.90 -14.02
C LEU A 12 -18.45 -9.78 -12.84
N VAL A 13 -19.46 -9.31 -12.11
CA VAL A 13 -20.11 -10.09 -11.06
C VAL A 13 -20.95 -11.17 -11.72
N LEU A 14 -20.47 -12.40 -11.69
CA LEU A 14 -21.24 -13.57 -12.09
C LEU A 14 -21.99 -14.11 -10.87
N SER A 15 -23.26 -13.74 -10.77
CA SER A 15 -24.21 -14.27 -9.81
C SER A 15 -24.58 -15.73 -10.15
N LEU A 16 -24.19 -16.68 -9.30
CA LEU A 16 -24.75 -18.03 -9.32
C LEU A 16 -25.79 -18.20 -8.22
N ALA A 17 -26.98 -18.53 -8.67
CA ALA A 17 -28.16 -18.75 -7.86
C ALA A 17 -28.08 -20.01 -7.00
N LEU A 18 -28.62 -19.89 -5.80
CA LEU A 18 -28.89 -20.96 -4.84
C LEU A 18 -29.96 -21.92 -5.37
N VAL A 19 -29.73 -23.22 -5.15
CA VAL A 19 -30.80 -24.19 -4.99
C VAL A 19 -30.60 -24.91 -3.66
N GLY A 20 -31.61 -24.78 -2.81
CA GLY A 20 -31.66 -25.36 -1.48
C GLY A 20 -32.04 -26.83 -1.46
N CYS A 21 -31.78 -27.50 -0.37
CA CYS A 21 -32.60 -28.62 0.12
C CYS A 21 -32.56 -28.69 1.65
N GLN A 22 -33.75 -28.80 2.21
CA GLN A 22 -34.09 -29.03 3.60
C GLN A 22 -33.74 -30.41 4.10
N GLY A 23 -33.45 -30.53 5.38
CA GLY A 23 -33.42 -31.81 6.09
C GLY A 23 -33.37 -31.62 7.61
N THR A 24 -34.48 -31.94 8.22
CA THR A 24 -34.89 -31.83 9.62
C THR A 24 -34.17 -32.80 10.54
N ASN A 25 -33.95 -32.41 11.80
CA ASN A 25 -34.39 -32.95 13.08
C ASN A 25 -33.36 -32.87 14.22
N ALA A 26 -33.80 -32.23 15.28
CA ALA A 26 -33.26 -32.30 16.64
C ALA A 26 -33.84 -33.55 17.36
N PRO A 27 -33.66 -33.80 18.67
CA PRO A 27 -32.80 -33.27 19.73
C PRO A 27 -32.19 -34.35 20.65
N ALA A 28 -31.41 -33.98 21.66
CA ALA A 28 -31.43 -34.47 23.05
C ALA A 28 -30.02 -34.34 23.69
N THR A 29 -29.93 -33.61 24.71
CA THR A 29 -29.99 -33.67 26.18
C THR A 29 -28.62 -33.89 26.84
N MET A 30 -28.34 -32.87 27.70
CA MET A 30 -27.81 -32.85 29.06
C MET A 30 -26.64 -33.80 29.42
N ASP A 31 -25.57 -33.27 30.02
CA ASP A 31 -25.40 -33.38 31.48
C ASP A 31 -24.34 -32.40 32.01
N GLU A 32 -24.52 -32.08 33.27
CA GLU A 32 -23.84 -31.08 34.08
C GLU A 32 -22.55 -31.60 34.74
N THR A 33 -21.92 -30.62 35.43
CA THR A 33 -21.03 -30.69 36.60
C THR A 33 -19.57 -31.04 36.31
N ASP A 34 -18.60 -30.27 36.78
CA ASP A 34 -18.31 -29.98 38.17
C ASP A 34 -17.34 -28.80 38.37
N GLN A 35 -17.48 -28.12 39.46
CA GLN A 35 -16.70 -27.04 40.04
C GLN A 35 -15.45 -27.57 40.76
N SER A 36 -14.38 -26.75 40.79
CA SER A 36 -13.58 -26.45 42.02
C SER A 36 -12.35 -25.64 41.61
N LYS A 37 -12.23 -24.40 41.94
CA LYS A 37 -11.95 -23.72 43.20
C LYS A 37 -10.49 -23.75 43.66
N MET A 38 -10.04 -22.54 43.96
CA MET A 38 -8.99 -22.09 44.91
C MET A 38 -7.59 -21.87 44.31
N GLN A 39 -6.91 -20.85 44.61
CA GLN A 39 -6.87 -19.65 45.45
C GLN A 39 -5.43 -19.12 45.41
N ASN A 40 -5.36 -17.83 45.15
CA ASN A 40 -4.63 -16.80 45.87
C ASN A 40 -3.26 -17.10 46.49
N VAL A 41 -2.24 -16.32 46.12
CA VAL A 41 -1.35 -15.63 47.07
C VAL A 41 -0.84 -14.31 46.46
N ALA A 42 -1.08 -13.24 47.18
CA ALA A 42 -0.55 -11.92 46.97
C ALA A 42 0.88 -11.80 47.49
N SER A 43 1.69 -10.93 46.90
CA SER A 43 2.67 -10.14 47.63
C SER A 43 2.95 -8.81 46.96
N GLU A 44 2.80 -7.79 47.77
CA GLU A 44 3.00 -6.37 47.50
C GLU A 44 4.47 -5.97 47.44
N ALA A 45 4.76 -4.89 46.70
CA ALA A 45 5.54 -3.70 47.09
C ALA A 45 5.80 -2.88 45.84
N ASP A 46 5.08 -1.82 45.60
CA ASP A 46 5.26 -0.42 45.99
C ASP A 46 6.56 0.22 45.46
N THR A 47 6.42 1.10 44.50
CA THR A 47 6.89 2.49 44.57
C THR A 47 6.31 3.34 43.43
N ALA A 48 5.73 4.45 43.84
CA ALA A 48 5.14 5.49 43.01
C ALA A 48 6.17 6.34 42.26
N SER A 49 5.77 6.88 41.10
CA SER A 49 5.89 8.30 40.68
C SER A 49 5.57 8.38 39.20
N ASP A 50 4.64 9.09 38.83
CA ASP A 50 4.34 10.48 38.63
C ASP A 50 3.65 10.70 37.27
N ASP A 51 2.63 11.47 37.32
CA ASP A 51 1.76 11.92 36.24
C ASP A 51 2.46 12.43 34.99
N ALA A 52 2.03 11.94 33.83
CA ALA A 52 1.81 12.75 32.65
C ALA A 52 0.68 12.16 31.83
N LYS A 53 -0.51 12.63 32.16
CA LYS A 53 -1.70 12.46 31.37
C LYS A 53 -1.54 13.29 30.11
N THR A 54 -1.12 12.67 29.03
CA THR A 54 -1.26 13.25 27.69
C THR A 54 -2.40 12.52 27.01
N ASP A 55 -3.56 13.16 26.99
CA ASP A 55 -4.64 12.82 26.08
C ASP A 55 -4.09 13.00 24.66
N SER A 56 -3.70 11.92 24.05
CA SER A 56 -3.46 11.84 22.61
C SER A 56 -4.49 10.87 22.05
N ASN A 57 -5.68 11.39 21.84
CA ASN A 57 -6.66 10.75 20.99
C ASN A 57 -6.30 11.11 19.54
N THR A 58 -5.14 10.64 19.10
CA THR A 58 -4.76 10.62 17.69
C THR A 58 -5.15 9.24 17.21
N ALA A 59 -6.18 9.17 16.38
CA ALA A 59 -6.39 8.00 15.53
C ALA A 59 -5.02 7.68 14.90
N THR A 60 -4.57 6.45 15.08
CA THR A 60 -3.33 5.96 14.52
C THR A 60 -3.52 5.99 13.00
N GLU A 61 -3.14 7.09 12.34
CA GLU A 61 -2.83 7.05 10.93
C GLU A 61 -1.83 5.92 10.78
N ASN A 62 -2.10 4.94 9.93
CA ASN A 62 -1.19 3.83 9.69
C ASN A 62 0.16 4.42 9.32
N ALA A 63 1.10 4.38 10.26
CA ALA A 63 2.41 4.97 10.05
C ALA A 63 3.07 4.23 8.89
N ILE A 64 3.47 4.95 7.86
CA ILE A 64 4.28 4.40 6.77
C ILE A 64 5.61 3.98 7.39
N THR A 65 5.93 2.69 7.37
CA THR A 65 7.16 2.14 7.93
C THR A 65 8.06 1.52 6.87
N LEU A 66 7.49 1.11 5.73
CA LEU A 66 8.23 0.56 4.61
C LEU A 66 8.65 1.68 3.66
N SER A 67 9.85 1.52 3.11
CA SER A 67 10.32 2.27 1.95
C SER A 67 9.94 1.56 0.63
N ALA A 68 10.10 2.26 -0.49
CA ALA A 68 9.95 1.65 -1.81
C ALA A 68 10.94 0.49 -2.04
N ASP A 69 12.17 0.61 -1.51
CA ASP A 69 13.16 -0.47 -1.56
C ASP A 69 12.70 -1.73 -0.80
N ASP A 70 12.05 -1.57 0.37
CA ASP A 70 11.51 -2.69 1.13
C ASP A 70 10.38 -3.38 0.37
N ALA A 71 9.49 -2.62 -0.25
CA ALA A 71 8.40 -3.15 -1.06
C ALA A 71 8.93 -3.91 -2.29
N VAL A 72 9.91 -3.34 -2.99
CA VAL A 72 10.61 -4.02 -4.12
C VAL A 72 11.28 -5.30 -3.65
N LYS A 73 11.87 -5.31 -2.45
CA LYS A 73 12.46 -6.53 -1.90
C LYS A 73 11.40 -7.61 -1.67
N ILE A 74 10.23 -7.27 -1.11
CA ILE A 74 9.11 -8.21 -0.93
C ILE A 74 8.65 -8.78 -2.28
N PHE A 75 8.55 -7.95 -3.31
CA PHE A 75 8.21 -8.38 -4.66
C PHE A 75 9.24 -9.38 -5.21
N ASN A 76 10.52 -9.05 -5.14
CA ASN A 76 11.60 -9.91 -5.65
C ASN A 76 11.76 -11.23 -4.87
N ASP A 77 11.49 -11.22 -3.56
CA ASP A 77 11.48 -12.45 -2.74
C ASP A 77 10.35 -13.39 -3.17
N LYS A 78 9.25 -12.84 -3.68
CA LYS A 78 8.09 -13.61 -4.18
C LYS A 78 8.23 -14.02 -5.64
N TYR A 79 8.69 -13.12 -6.49
CA TYR A 79 8.78 -13.32 -7.93
C TYR A 79 10.24 -13.18 -8.40
N ALA A 80 10.99 -14.27 -8.29
CA ALA A 80 12.39 -14.28 -8.70
C ALA A 80 12.53 -14.14 -10.23
N ASN A 81 13.45 -13.26 -10.66
CA ASN A 81 13.77 -12.99 -12.08
C ASN A 81 12.63 -12.34 -12.89
N VAL A 82 11.70 -11.69 -12.25
CA VAL A 82 10.69 -10.84 -12.87
C VAL A 82 11.25 -9.41 -12.96
N ASN A 83 11.09 -8.77 -14.12
CA ASN A 83 11.43 -7.36 -14.28
C ASN A 83 10.30 -6.50 -13.72
N ILE A 84 10.65 -5.39 -13.05
CA ILE A 84 9.66 -4.42 -12.56
C ILE A 84 9.54 -3.30 -13.59
N ASP A 85 8.31 -2.96 -13.99
CA ASP A 85 8.01 -1.90 -14.96
C ASP A 85 7.27 -0.71 -14.33
N GLU A 86 6.66 -0.91 -13.17
CA GLU A 86 5.98 0.17 -12.44
C GLU A 86 6.08 -0.04 -10.93
N ILE A 87 6.19 1.05 -10.19
CA ILE A 87 6.05 1.09 -8.73
C ILE A 87 5.17 2.29 -8.41
N SER A 88 4.08 2.08 -7.71
CA SER A 88 3.26 3.16 -7.19
C SER A 88 3.11 3.07 -5.66
N PHE A 89 2.77 4.20 -5.09
CA PHE A 89 2.45 4.36 -3.68
C PHE A 89 1.24 5.26 -3.59
N GLU A 90 0.19 4.77 -2.97
CA GLU A 90 -1.04 5.52 -2.82
C GLU A 90 -1.81 5.11 -1.56
N LYS A 91 -2.84 5.90 -1.23
CA LYS A 91 -3.78 5.58 -0.16
C LYS A 91 -5.08 5.06 -0.72
N ASP A 92 -5.33 3.75 -0.61
CA ASP A 92 -6.61 3.16 -0.94
C ASP A 92 -7.37 2.73 0.32
N ASN A 93 -8.66 3.10 0.38
CA ASN A 93 -9.55 2.78 1.52
C ASN A 93 -8.98 3.14 2.90
N GLY A 94 -8.13 4.17 2.98
CA GLY A 94 -7.50 4.63 4.21
C GLY A 94 -6.22 3.90 4.60
N VAL A 95 -5.73 2.99 3.76
CA VAL A 95 -4.48 2.26 3.93
C VAL A 95 -3.48 2.72 2.89
N TYR A 96 -2.27 3.09 3.31
CA TYR A 96 -1.18 3.32 2.37
C TYR A 96 -0.60 1.99 1.90
N ALA A 97 -0.43 1.85 0.60
CA ALA A 97 0.11 0.65 -0.02
C ALA A 97 1.10 0.99 -1.14
N TYR A 98 2.04 0.08 -1.36
CA TYR A 98 2.82 0.02 -2.59
C TYR A 98 2.18 -0.99 -3.52
N GLU A 99 1.91 -0.59 -4.76
CA GLU A 99 1.64 -1.53 -5.85
C GLU A 99 2.86 -1.65 -6.74
N ILE A 100 3.28 -2.87 -7.02
CA ILE A 100 4.44 -3.17 -7.85
C ILE A 100 3.99 -4.06 -8.99
N ASN A 101 4.19 -3.57 -10.20
CA ASN A 101 3.92 -4.30 -11.41
C ASN A 101 5.23 -4.79 -12.04
N GLY A 102 5.21 -6.00 -12.54
CA GLY A 102 6.37 -6.60 -13.16
C GLY A 102 5.99 -7.59 -14.26
N PHE A 103 6.98 -8.00 -15.02
CA PHE A 103 6.79 -8.88 -16.17
C PHE A 103 7.98 -9.82 -16.42
N ASP A 104 7.67 -10.97 -17.02
CA ASP A 104 8.62 -11.85 -17.68
C ASP A 104 8.26 -12.01 -19.16
N ASP A 105 8.82 -12.99 -19.85
CA ASP A 105 8.57 -13.21 -21.30
C ASP A 105 7.12 -13.55 -21.66
N ALA A 106 6.28 -13.93 -20.68
CA ALA A 106 4.96 -14.50 -20.94
C ALA A 106 3.85 -14.07 -19.96
N ASN A 107 4.22 -13.43 -18.87
CA ASN A 107 3.28 -13.11 -17.80
C ASN A 107 3.50 -11.71 -17.28
N GLU A 108 2.44 -11.12 -16.77
CA GLU A 108 2.43 -9.95 -15.91
C GLU A 108 2.15 -10.35 -14.47
N TYR A 109 2.71 -9.58 -13.55
CA TYR A 109 2.62 -9.78 -12.12
C TYR A 109 2.25 -8.47 -11.45
N GLU A 110 1.35 -8.52 -10.49
CA GLU A 110 0.94 -7.40 -9.65
C GLU A 110 1.03 -7.82 -8.20
N LEU A 111 1.63 -6.99 -7.37
CA LEU A 111 1.73 -7.20 -5.93
C LEU A 111 1.43 -5.89 -5.20
N GLU A 112 0.40 -5.90 -4.36
CA GLU A 112 0.08 -4.79 -3.48
C GLU A 112 0.51 -5.13 -2.05
N VAL A 113 1.28 -4.22 -1.44
CA VAL A 113 1.91 -4.41 -0.13
C VAL A 113 1.53 -3.26 0.80
N ASN A 114 1.01 -3.59 1.97
CA ASN A 114 0.70 -2.60 3.00
C ASN A 114 1.97 -1.88 3.46
N ALA A 115 1.99 -0.55 3.33
CA ALA A 115 3.15 0.27 3.67
C ALA A 115 3.43 0.38 5.18
N ALA A 116 2.51 -0.07 6.03
CA ALA A 116 2.68 -0.03 7.48
C ALA A 116 3.38 -1.27 8.03
N ASP A 117 3.16 -2.47 7.43
CA ASP A 117 3.65 -3.73 8.01
C ASP A 117 4.22 -4.74 7.00
N GLY A 118 4.17 -4.41 5.70
CA GLY A 118 4.67 -5.29 4.64
C GLY A 118 3.78 -6.49 4.33
N SER A 119 2.59 -6.55 4.85
CA SER A 119 1.64 -7.61 4.52
C SER A 119 1.16 -7.47 3.07
N ILE A 120 1.00 -8.60 2.39
CA ILE A 120 0.48 -8.63 1.02
C ILE A 120 -1.03 -8.42 1.08
N ILE A 121 -1.51 -7.36 0.42
CA ILE A 121 -2.94 -7.02 0.30
C ILE A 121 -3.54 -7.74 -0.90
N LYS A 122 -2.84 -7.70 -2.04
CA LYS A 122 -3.29 -8.27 -3.31
C LYS A 122 -2.13 -8.89 -4.07
N GLU A 123 -2.41 -9.96 -4.76
CA GLU A 123 -1.49 -10.54 -5.73
C GLU A 123 -2.24 -11.01 -6.97
N LYS A 124 -1.64 -10.81 -8.12
CA LYS A 124 -2.16 -11.28 -9.40
C LYS A 124 -1.01 -11.72 -10.30
N SER A 125 -1.26 -12.74 -11.09
CA SER A 125 -0.38 -13.11 -12.19
C SER A 125 -1.25 -13.57 -13.34
N GLU A 126 -0.98 -13.04 -14.53
CA GLU A 126 -1.72 -13.42 -15.73
C GLU A 126 -0.81 -13.47 -16.96
N LYS A 127 -1.23 -14.22 -17.96
CA LYS A 127 -0.52 -14.26 -19.23
C LYS A 127 -0.85 -13.03 -20.05
N ASP A 128 0.18 -12.36 -20.53
CA ASP A 128 0.01 -11.23 -21.41
C ASP A 128 1.19 -11.11 -22.41
N ASN A 129 1.01 -10.20 -23.38
CA ASN A 129 2.07 -9.83 -24.30
C ASN A 129 2.93 -8.73 -23.69
N THR A 130 4.10 -9.12 -23.23
CA THR A 130 5.03 -8.23 -22.52
C THR A 130 6.10 -7.61 -23.43
N ALA A 131 5.99 -7.79 -24.75
CA ALA A 131 7.06 -7.41 -25.72
C ALA A 131 7.38 -5.90 -25.72
N ASP A 132 6.43 -5.05 -25.38
CA ASP A 132 6.58 -3.59 -25.37
C ASP A 132 6.90 -3.01 -23.97
N LYS A 133 6.90 -3.87 -22.93
CA LYS A 133 7.20 -3.45 -21.57
C LYS A 133 8.67 -3.14 -21.37
N LYS A 134 8.96 -2.18 -20.52
CA LYS A 134 10.31 -1.73 -20.19
C LYS A 134 10.52 -1.80 -18.69
N ALA A 135 11.58 -2.48 -18.29
CA ALA A 135 11.99 -2.50 -16.89
C ALA A 135 12.53 -1.13 -16.46
N ILE A 136 12.16 -0.71 -15.26
CA ILE A 136 12.78 0.45 -14.61
C ILE A 136 14.15 0.07 -14.04
N ASP A 137 15.06 1.04 -13.98
CA ASP A 137 16.34 0.86 -13.27
C ASP A 137 16.08 1.04 -11.75
N LEU A 138 16.06 -0.06 -11.03
CA LEU A 138 15.84 -0.06 -9.57
C LEU A 138 16.91 0.73 -8.80
N GLY A 139 18.09 0.99 -9.40
CA GLY A 139 19.09 1.87 -8.81
C GLY A 139 18.66 3.33 -8.69
N LEU A 140 17.56 3.72 -9.36
CA LEU A 140 17.01 5.08 -9.33
C LEU A 140 16.04 5.29 -8.15
N ILE A 141 15.51 4.23 -7.53
CA ILE A 141 14.54 4.31 -6.41
C ILE A 141 15.06 5.17 -5.26
N LYS A 142 16.34 5.12 -4.98
CA LYS A 142 17.02 5.97 -3.97
C LYS A 142 16.82 7.47 -4.16
N ASN A 143 16.38 7.92 -5.34
CA ASN A 143 16.14 9.34 -5.64
C ASN A 143 14.74 9.80 -5.23
N ILE A 144 13.81 8.87 -4.93
CA ILE A 144 12.40 9.18 -4.62
C ILE A 144 12.31 10.10 -3.41
N ASP A 145 12.89 9.73 -2.29
CA ASP A 145 12.76 10.47 -1.03
C ASP A 145 13.24 11.92 -1.15
N GLU A 146 14.33 12.14 -1.90
CA GLU A 146 14.87 13.48 -2.16
C GLU A 146 13.89 14.32 -2.99
N LEU A 147 13.28 13.73 -4.03
CA LEU A 147 12.35 14.42 -4.91
C LEU A 147 11.01 14.66 -4.22
N VAL A 148 10.51 13.71 -3.44
CA VAL A 148 9.32 13.89 -2.59
C VAL A 148 9.53 15.04 -1.60
N ALA A 149 10.65 15.06 -0.88
CA ALA A 149 10.96 16.15 0.04
C ALA A 149 11.09 17.51 -0.67
N THR A 150 11.61 17.52 -1.90
CA THR A 150 11.72 18.72 -2.73
C THR A 150 10.34 19.22 -3.13
N SER A 151 9.43 18.33 -3.57
CA SER A 151 8.06 18.65 -3.97
C SER A 151 7.24 19.20 -2.80
N ILE A 152 7.29 18.55 -1.63
CA ILE A 152 6.61 19.00 -0.41
C ILE A 152 7.10 20.42 -0.03
N LYS A 153 8.41 20.63 -0.07
CA LYS A 153 9.00 21.95 0.26
C LYS A 153 8.57 23.04 -0.73
N ASP A 154 8.49 22.71 -2.02
CA ASP A 154 8.08 23.65 -3.08
C ASP A 154 6.57 23.95 -3.03
N ALA A 155 5.76 22.97 -2.62
CA ALA A 155 4.32 23.14 -2.41
C ALA A 155 4.02 24.08 -1.24
N GLY A 156 4.85 24.06 -0.18
CA GLY A 156 4.74 24.94 0.98
C GLY A 156 4.21 24.23 2.24
N ASP A 157 4.01 25.04 3.28
CA ASP A 157 3.59 24.53 4.58
C ASP A 157 2.19 23.89 4.52
N GLY A 158 2.04 22.74 5.15
CA GLY A 158 0.76 22.01 5.26
C GLY A 158 0.54 20.97 4.17
N TYR A 159 1.40 20.91 3.15
CA TYR A 159 1.38 19.82 2.16
C TYR A 159 2.12 18.58 2.67
N HIS A 160 1.63 17.41 2.28
CA HIS A 160 2.22 16.11 2.54
C HIS A 160 2.14 15.23 1.31
N LEU A 161 2.91 14.16 1.26
CA LEU A 161 2.83 13.17 0.19
C LEU A 161 1.45 12.51 0.20
N ASN A 162 0.77 12.53 -0.92
CA ASN A 162 -0.46 11.77 -1.17
C ASN A 162 -0.16 10.48 -1.92
N SER A 163 0.51 10.60 -3.06
CA SER A 163 0.87 9.46 -3.89
C SER A 163 2.15 9.71 -4.69
N PHE A 164 2.74 8.64 -5.23
CA PHE A 164 3.70 8.71 -6.32
C PHE A 164 3.60 7.49 -7.23
N SER A 165 4.07 7.64 -8.47
CA SER A 165 4.29 6.51 -9.37
C SER A 165 5.60 6.65 -10.15
N ILE A 166 6.20 5.50 -10.46
CA ILE A 166 7.40 5.39 -11.30
C ILE A 166 7.08 4.46 -12.45
N GLU A 167 7.27 4.95 -13.67
CA GLU A 167 7.11 4.15 -14.88
C GLU A 167 8.11 4.55 -15.97
N HIS A 168 8.27 3.71 -16.97
CA HIS A 168 9.07 4.05 -18.14
C HIS A 168 8.18 4.55 -19.26
N GLU A 169 8.19 5.86 -19.52
CA GLU A 169 7.39 6.50 -20.57
C GLU A 169 8.25 7.38 -21.48
N ALA A 170 7.96 7.34 -22.78
CA ALA A 170 8.64 8.17 -23.80
C ALA A 170 10.17 8.08 -23.82
N GLY A 171 10.73 6.96 -23.33
CA GLY A 171 12.18 6.69 -23.35
C GLY A 171 12.93 7.18 -22.12
N ILE A 172 12.24 7.62 -21.09
CA ILE A 172 12.80 8.02 -19.78
C ILE A 172 12.05 7.31 -18.65
N THR A 173 12.70 7.17 -17.49
CA THR A 173 12.02 6.77 -16.26
C THR A 173 11.45 8.02 -15.60
N LYS A 174 10.13 8.09 -15.51
CA LYS A 174 9.39 9.20 -14.89
C LYS A 174 9.07 8.88 -13.45
N LEU A 175 9.02 9.93 -12.63
CA LEU A 175 8.47 9.92 -11.29
C LEU A 175 7.40 11.01 -11.23
N ASP A 176 6.16 10.59 -11.05
CA ASP A 176 5.04 11.48 -10.78
C ASP A 176 4.79 11.50 -9.27
N ILE A 177 4.69 12.69 -8.69
CA ILE A 177 4.45 12.90 -7.25
C ILE A 177 3.24 13.79 -7.09
N GLU A 178 2.27 13.35 -6.30
CA GLU A 178 1.16 14.16 -5.85
C GLU A 178 1.33 14.52 -4.37
N VAL A 179 1.25 15.79 -4.07
CA VAL A 179 1.20 16.29 -2.70
C VAL A 179 -0.11 16.99 -2.45
N GLU A 180 -0.70 16.81 -1.26
CA GLU A 180 -2.03 17.32 -0.91
C GLU A 180 -1.98 18.09 0.41
N ASP A 181 -2.82 19.15 0.52
CA ASP A 181 -3.04 19.86 1.77
C ASP A 181 -4.25 19.29 2.57
N ALA A 182 -4.45 19.76 3.80
CA ALA A 182 -5.55 19.31 4.65
C ALA A 182 -6.96 19.61 4.11
N ASN A 183 -7.10 20.40 3.04
CA ASN A 183 -8.36 20.72 2.39
C ASN A 183 -8.59 19.91 1.11
N GLY A 184 -7.67 18.98 0.77
CA GLY A 184 -7.73 18.19 -0.44
C GLY A 184 -7.34 18.99 -1.70
N LYS A 185 -6.50 20.01 -1.55
CA LYS A 185 -5.88 20.68 -2.69
C LYS A 185 -4.58 19.98 -3.01
N ASP A 186 -4.47 19.47 -4.22
CA ASP A 186 -3.33 18.74 -4.75
C ASP A 186 -2.42 19.60 -5.65
N ILE A 187 -1.17 19.20 -5.73
CA ILE A 187 -0.18 19.68 -6.68
C ILE A 187 0.57 18.47 -7.22
N GLU A 188 0.62 18.35 -8.54
CA GLU A 188 1.33 17.28 -9.23
C GLU A 188 2.71 17.76 -9.72
N TYR A 189 3.73 16.91 -9.55
CA TYR A 189 5.09 17.11 -10.01
C TYR A 189 5.53 15.91 -10.84
N GLU A 190 6.01 16.15 -12.04
CA GLU A 190 6.58 15.13 -12.93
C GLU A 190 8.08 15.36 -13.07
N TYR A 191 8.88 14.35 -12.73
CA TYR A 191 10.34 14.41 -12.82
C TYR A 191 10.89 13.35 -13.78
N ASN A 192 12.00 13.68 -14.43
CA ASN A 192 12.89 12.66 -14.96
C ASN A 192 13.70 12.08 -13.80
N LEU A 193 13.46 10.81 -13.44
CA LEU A 193 14.08 10.19 -12.29
C LEU A 193 15.60 9.97 -12.43
N GLU A 194 16.10 9.88 -13.68
CA GLU A 194 17.52 9.71 -13.97
C GLU A 194 18.30 11.02 -13.75
N THR A 195 17.76 12.14 -14.27
CA THR A 195 18.44 13.46 -14.20
C THR A 195 17.97 14.29 -13.01
N LYS A 196 16.88 13.92 -12.35
CA LYS A 196 16.16 14.65 -11.30
C LYS A 196 15.62 16.00 -11.77
N GLU A 197 15.51 16.22 -13.06
CA GLU A 197 14.94 17.46 -13.61
C GLU A 197 13.41 17.43 -13.52
N LEU A 198 12.85 18.54 -13.05
CA LEU A 198 11.41 18.76 -13.06
C LEU A 198 10.95 18.97 -14.52
N ILE A 199 10.08 18.09 -14.99
CA ILE A 199 9.49 18.16 -16.35
C ILE A 199 8.24 19.03 -16.31
N LYS A 200 7.40 18.85 -15.28
CA LYS A 200 6.10 19.51 -15.20
C LYS A 200 5.68 19.73 -13.74
N LYS A 201 4.90 20.81 -13.53
CA LYS A 201 4.17 21.08 -12.30
C LYS A 201 2.76 21.53 -12.68
N ASP A 202 1.74 20.87 -12.14
CA ASP A 202 0.32 21.24 -12.24
C ASP A 202 -0.23 21.66 -10.86
N LEU A 203 -1.19 22.64 -10.83
CA LEU A 203 -1.74 23.27 -9.62
C LEU A 203 -3.27 23.14 -9.58
#